data_22f88ec9af351a1f79586c9fc275fafd
#
_entry.id   22f88ec9af351a1f79586c9fc275fafd
#
_cell.length_a   1.000
_cell.length_b   1.000
_cell.length_c   1.000
_cell.angle_alpha   90.00
_cell.angle_beta   90.00
_cell.angle_gamma   90.00
#
_symmetry.space_group_name_H-M   'P 1'
#
loop_
_entity.id
_entity.type
_entity.pdbx_description
1 polymer ?
#
loop_
_entity_poly.entity_id
_entity_poly.type
_entity_poly.pdbx_seq_one_letter_code
_entity_poly.pdbx_strand_id
1 'polypeptide(L)'
;MARLAGHRKFHGIADVEIKYRQRYLDLMANEDTRAAFLKRSQAMGTLRRVLQEKGYLEVETPMLQVQAGGAAARPFITHHNALDMDLFLRIAPELYLKRLLVGGFEKVFEVNRNFRNEGLSPRHNPEFTMLEAYEAYADGEAMIRLTEDLIGAMCQAACAGTKISYQGRALDLTPPFKRLPMRQAVVELGGIADPDNLGEADLARLLPDLSPAQRKALNAGQRLEALFGEHVEPKLWEPVFITDYPIEISPLAKRKGDNPALADRFELFIVGRELANGFSELNDPLDQYQRFADQLTAREGGDEEAHRMDEDFVTALMHGMPPAGGLGLGMDRLIMLLTDAASIRDVILFPHMRPQASPSRPAEGPAGASGQAFVATQGPKA
;
A
#
# COMPACT_ATOMS: atom_id res chain seq x y z
N MET A 1 4.23 25.59 30.78
CA MET A 1 5.42 25.51 29.91
C MET A 1 6.66 25.76 30.75
N ALA A 2 7.34 24.70 31.21
CA ALA A 2 8.58 24.83 31.97
C ALA A 2 9.74 24.90 30.98
N ARG A 3 10.37 26.05 30.84
CA ARG A 3 11.68 26.22 30.22
C ARG A 3 12.70 25.57 31.14
N LEU A 4 13.19 24.39 30.79
CA LEU A 4 14.42 23.85 31.34
C LEU A 4 15.60 24.60 30.72
N ALA A 5 15.98 25.72 31.33
CA ALA A 5 17.22 26.42 31.04
C ALA A 5 18.34 25.69 31.78
N GLY A 6 19.17 25.00 31.03
CA GLY A 6 20.39 24.39 31.51
C GLY A 6 21.21 23.91 30.33
N HIS A 7 22.35 24.54 30.09
CA HIS A 7 23.32 24.23 29.02
C HIS A 7 23.90 22.81 29.14
N ARG A 8 23.09 21.77 28.92
CA ARG A 8 23.60 20.46 28.50
C ARG A 8 23.22 20.34 27.04
N LYS A 9 24.19 20.10 26.16
CA LYS A 9 23.94 19.58 24.81
C LYS A 9 23.07 18.34 25.00
N PHE A 10 21.77 18.47 24.79
CA PHE A 10 20.85 17.36 24.86
C PHE A 10 21.14 16.52 23.61
N HIS A 11 21.91 15.46 23.77
CA HIS A 11 22.03 14.46 22.71
C HIS A 11 20.66 13.82 22.61
N GLY A 12 20.01 13.95 21.45
CA GLY A 12 18.69 13.36 21.23
C GLY A 12 18.66 11.87 21.54
N ILE A 13 17.48 11.30 21.60
CA ILE A 13 17.30 9.85 21.78
C ILE A 13 17.80 9.15 20.53
N ALA A 14 18.82 8.28 20.66
CA ALA A 14 19.37 7.49 19.57
C ALA A 14 18.81 6.05 19.54
N ASP A 15 18.33 5.54 20.67
CA ASP A 15 17.76 4.19 20.78
C ASP A 15 16.46 4.08 19.97
N VAL A 16 16.48 3.24 18.95
CA VAL A 16 15.38 3.04 18.00
C VAL A 16 14.14 2.43 18.68
N GLU A 17 14.32 1.54 19.66
CA GLU A 17 13.20 0.96 20.39
C GLU A 17 12.48 2.01 21.22
N ILE A 18 13.23 2.88 21.90
CA ILE A 18 12.67 3.99 22.68
C ILE A 18 11.96 4.97 21.72
N LYS A 19 12.57 5.33 20.59
CA LYS A 19 11.99 6.23 19.59
C LYS A 19 10.60 5.77 19.13
N TYR A 20 10.45 4.49 18.83
CA TYR A 20 9.19 3.97 18.29
C TYR A 20 8.15 3.69 19.38
N ARG A 21 8.55 3.17 20.52
CA ARG A 21 7.62 2.81 21.63
C ARG A 21 7.20 4.03 22.45
N GLN A 22 8.09 4.98 22.62
CA GLN A 22 7.86 6.20 23.39
C GLN A 22 8.00 7.43 22.48
N ARG A 23 7.23 7.45 21.38
CA ARG A 23 7.27 8.52 20.36
C ARG A 23 7.17 9.92 20.97
N TYR A 24 6.45 10.07 22.07
CA TYR A 24 6.36 11.35 22.78
C TYR A 24 7.72 11.83 23.29
N LEU A 25 8.60 10.95 23.74
CA LEU A 25 9.96 11.31 24.14
C LEU A 25 10.82 11.66 22.91
N ASP A 26 10.69 10.90 21.83
CA ASP A 26 11.35 11.16 20.56
C ASP A 26 10.96 12.54 20.00
N LEU A 27 9.69 12.88 19.98
CA LEU A 27 9.18 14.19 19.58
C LEU A 27 9.63 15.33 20.49
N MET A 28 9.91 15.07 21.77
CA MET A 28 10.44 16.06 22.70
C MET A 28 11.93 16.29 22.50
N ALA A 29 12.68 15.23 22.19
CA ALA A 29 14.14 15.24 22.19
C ALA A 29 14.75 15.45 20.79
N ASN A 30 14.06 15.05 19.72
CA ASN A 30 14.56 15.04 18.36
C ASN A 30 13.76 16.00 17.47
N GLU A 31 14.39 17.10 17.05
CA GLU A 31 13.77 18.09 16.15
C GLU A 31 13.48 17.51 14.77
N ASP A 32 14.37 16.64 14.26
CA ASP A 32 14.21 15.99 12.96
C ASP A 32 12.95 15.11 12.90
N THR A 33 12.65 14.37 13.98
CA THR A 33 11.43 13.59 14.09
C THR A 33 10.19 14.48 13.98
N ARG A 34 10.19 15.62 14.69
CA ARG A 34 9.09 16.58 14.62
C ARG A 34 8.96 17.18 13.22
N ALA A 35 10.08 17.54 12.59
CA ALA A 35 10.11 18.07 11.23
C ALA A 35 9.54 17.06 10.22
N ALA A 36 9.85 15.78 10.35
CA ALA A 36 9.29 14.73 9.47
C ALA A 36 7.76 14.67 9.54
N PHE A 37 7.17 14.72 10.75
CA PHE A 37 5.70 14.70 10.89
C PHE A 37 5.03 16.00 10.45
N LEU A 38 5.70 17.15 10.57
CA LEU A 38 5.21 18.40 10.00
C LEU A 38 5.20 18.34 8.46
N LYS A 39 6.27 17.85 7.83
CA LYS A 39 6.34 17.62 6.39
C LYS A 39 5.25 16.64 5.93
N ARG A 40 5.04 15.54 6.66
CA ARG A 40 3.93 14.60 6.39
C ARG A 40 2.59 15.32 6.37
N SER A 41 2.28 16.10 7.39
CA SER A 41 1.03 16.86 7.48
C SER A 41 0.86 17.83 6.32
N GLN A 42 1.91 18.55 5.96
CA GLN A 42 1.93 19.49 4.84
C GLN A 42 1.72 18.78 3.49
N ALA A 43 2.39 17.67 3.25
CA ALA A 43 2.23 16.86 2.04
C ALA A 43 0.79 16.32 1.90
N MET A 44 0.21 15.79 3.00
CA MET A 44 -1.16 15.29 3.03
C MET A 44 -2.19 16.39 2.76
N GLY A 45 -2.00 17.58 3.33
CA GLY A 45 -2.85 18.74 3.06
C GLY A 45 -2.77 19.19 1.60
N THR A 46 -1.57 19.17 1.02
CA THR A 46 -1.36 19.53 -0.40
C THR A 46 -2.02 18.54 -1.33
N LEU A 47 -1.90 17.25 -1.07
CA LEU A 47 -2.56 16.19 -1.85
C LEU A 47 -4.07 16.41 -1.92
N ARG A 48 -4.73 16.61 -0.75
CA ARG A 48 -6.18 16.87 -0.70
C ARG A 48 -6.57 18.11 -1.49
N ARG A 49 -5.81 19.20 -1.32
CA ARG A 49 -6.07 20.44 -2.04
C ARG A 49 -5.98 20.24 -3.56
N VAL A 50 -4.94 19.57 -4.06
CA VAL A 50 -4.75 19.32 -5.50
C VAL A 50 -5.89 18.46 -6.06
N LEU A 51 -6.31 17.42 -5.35
CA LEU A 51 -7.43 16.56 -5.80
C LEU A 51 -8.74 17.34 -5.83
N GLN A 52 -9.03 18.15 -4.80
CA GLN A 52 -10.23 18.99 -4.75
C GLN A 52 -10.24 20.06 -5.86
N GLU A 53 -9.10 20.68 -6.15
CA GLU A 53 -8.94 21.63 -7.26
C GLU A 53 -9.17 20.97 -8.63
N LYS A 54 -8.87 19.66 -8.75
CA LYS A 54 -9.15 18.86 -9.95
C LYS A 54 -10.60 18.30 -9.98
N GLY A 55 -11.42 18.64 -9.02
CA GLY A 55 -12.84 18.26 -8.95
C GLY A 55 -13.11 16.89 -8.35
N TYR A 56 -12.15 16.27 -7.66
CA TYR A 56 -12.39 15.04 -6.94
C TYR A 56 -13.13 15.28 -5.62
N LEU A 57 -14.12 14.45 -5.33
CA LEU A 57 -14.83 14.40 -4.06
C LEU A 57 -14.12 13.45 -3.09
N GLU A 58 -13.76 13.95 -1.90
CA GLU A 58 -13.27 13.08 -0.81
C GLU A 58 -14.45 12.32 -0.20
N VAL A 59 -14.33 11.00 -0.11
CA VAL A 59 -15.35 10.11 0.43
C VAL A 59 -14.75 9.19 1.48
N GLU A 60 -15.61 8.57 2.29
CA GLU A 60 -15.24 7.52 3.24
C GLU A 60 -16.07 6.27 2.93
N THR A 61 -15.39 5.13 2.79
CA THR A 61 -15.98 3.82 2.59
C THR A 61 -15.70 2.90 3.78
N PRO A 62 -16.42 1.78 3.95
CA PRO A 62 -16.26 0.95 5.14
C PRO A 62 -14.84 0.41 5.34
N MET A 63 -14.30 0.58 6.55
CA MET A 63 -13.08 -0.12 6.99
C MET A 63 -13.36 -1.56 7.42
N LEU A 64 -14.56 -1.82 7.97
CA LEU A 64 -15.06 -3.16 8.27
C LEU A 64 -15.92 -3.61 7.11
N GLN A 65 -15.49 -4.64 6.40
CA GLN A 65 -16.12 -5.14 5.19
C GLN A 65 -16.65 -6.55 5.43
N VAL A 66 -17.79 -6.86 4.81
CA VAL A 66 -18.35 -8.23 4.82
C VAL A 66 -17.44 -9.19 4.04
N GLN A 67 -16.74 -8.67 3.04
CA GLN A 67 -15.81 -9.41 2.21
C GLN A 67 -14.58 -8.55 1.90
N ALA A 68 -13.39 -9.10 2.09
CA ALA A 68 -12.16 -8.44 1.67
C ALA A 68 -11.95 -8.59 0.15
N GLY A 69 -11.59 -7.48 -0.51
CA GLY A 69 -11.32 -7.44 -1.94
C GLY A 69 -10.59 -6.17 -2.36
N GLY A 70 -10.29 -6.01 -3.65
CA GLY A 70 -9.62 -4.84 -4.22
C GLY A 70 -8.09 -4.90 -4.16
N ALA A 71 -7.48 -5.94 -3.58
CA ALA A 71 -6.04 -6.18 -3.58
C ALA A 71 -5.74 -7.67 -3.36
N ALA A 72 -4.51 -8.09 -3.68
CA ALA A 72 -3.98 -9.39 -3.29
C ALA A 72 -3.27 -9.24 -1.93
N ALA A 73 -3.93 -9.62 -0.84
CA ALA A 73 -3.37 -9.55 0.52
C ALA A 73 -4.21 -10.36 1.51
N ARG A 74 -3.62 -10.76 2.63
CA ARG A 74 -4.34 -11.43 3.72
C ARG A 74 -5.04 -10.40 4.60
N PRO A 75 -6.38 -10.52 4.84
CA PRO A 75 -7.11 -9.62 5.72
C PRO A 75 -6.93 -9.98 7.20
N PHE A 76 -7.09 -8.99 8.09
CA PHE A 76 -7.44 -9.24 9.48
C PHE A 76 -8.93 -9.56 9.58
N ILE A 77 -9.29 -10.53 10.43
CA ILE A 77 -10.66 -10.97 10.65
C ILE A 77 -11.09 -10.54 12.06
N THR A 78 -12.31 -10.05 12.21
CA THR A 78 -12.94 -9.74 13.48
C THR A 78 -14.38 -10.23 13.48
N HIS A 79 -15.00 -10.37 14.66
CA HIS A 79 -16.39 -10.86 14.81
C HIS A 79 -17.31 -9.75 15.31
N HIS A 80 -18.45 -9.55 14.64
CA HIS A 80 -19.49 -8.62 15.04
C HIS A 80 -20.51 -9.34 15.93
N ASN A 81 -20.40 -9.20 17.25
CA ASN A 81 -21.18 -9.96 18.22
C ASN A 81 -22.72 -9.83 18.05
N ALA A 82 -23.21 -8.62 17.75
CA ALA A 82 -24.65 -8.37 17.65
C ALA A 82 -25.28 -8.96 16.37
N LEU A 83 -24.49 -9.13 15.31
CA LEU A 83 -24.94 -9.70 14.04
C LEU A 83 -24.50 -11.15 13.88
N ASP A 84 -23.71 -11.68 14.83
CA ASP A 84 -23.13 -13.02 14.79
C ASP A 84 -22.48 -13.35 13.43
N MET A 85 -21.61 -12.44 12.96
CA MET A 85 -20.96 -12.57 11.67
C MET A 85 -19.51 -12.10 11.72
N ASP A 86 -18.65 -12.73 10.92
CA ASP A 86 -17.28 -12.29 10.72
C ASP A 86 -17.23 -11.10 9.75
N LEU A 87 -16.37 -10.15 10.08
CA LEU A 87 -16.02 -8.99 9.27
C LEU A 87 -14.52 -8.95 9.03
N PHE A 88 -14.13 -8.30 7.94
CA PHE A 88 -12.74 -8.15 7.54
C PHE A 88 -12.34 -6.69 7.62
N LEU A 89 -11.18 -6.41 8.21
CA LEU A 89 -10.54 -5.10 8.03
C LEU A 89 -10.11 -5.00 6.57
N ARG A 90 -10.48 -3.91 5.89
CA ARG A 90 -10.27 -3.74 4.46
C ARG A 90 -8.79 -3.82 4.08
N ILE A 91 -8.50 -4.49 2.99
CA ILE A 91 -7.19 -4.52 2.34
C ILE A 91 -7.04 -3.41 1.30
N ALA A 92 -8.17 -2.93 0.75
CA ALA A 92 -8.33 -1.81 -0.17
C ALA A 92 -9.78 -1.30 -0.18
N PRO A 93 -10.07 -0.03 -0.47
CA PRO A 93 -11.42 0.51 -0.68
C PRO A 93 -11.91 0.38 -2.12
N GLU A 94 -11.11 -0.13 -3.07
CA GLU A 94 -11.30 -0.14 -4.51
C GLU A 94 -12.73 -0.50 -4.95
N LEU A 95 -13.24 -1.67 -4.52
CA LEU A 95 -14.55 -2.15 -5.00
C LEU A 95 -15.71 -1.27 -4.52
N TYR A 96 -15.57 -0.58 -3.38
CA TYR A 96 -16.56 0.40 -2.92
C TYR A 96 -16.47 1.71 -3.70
N LEU A 97 -15.26 2.20 -3.99
CA LEU A 97 -15.07 3.42 -4.78
C LEU A 97 -15.57 3.26 -6.21
N LYS A 98 -15.37 2.09 -6.83
CA LYS A 98 -15.95 1.76 -8.14
C LYS A 98 -17.50 1.73 -8.12
N ARG A 99 -18.12 1.25 -7.02
CA ARG A 99 -19.58 1.33 -6.85
C ARG A 99 -20.08 2.78 -6.79
N LEU A 100 -19.29 3.72 -6.33
CA LEU A 100 -19.63 5.15 -6.35
C LEU A 100 -19.62 5.72 -7.77
N LEU A 101 -18.72 5.24 -8.65
CA LEU A 101 -18.76 5.58 -10.08
C LEU A 101 -20.04 5.04 -10.75
N VAL A 102 -20.45 3.81 -10.44
CA VAL A 102 -21.74 3.28 -10.88
C VAL A 102 -22.90 4.14 -10.36
N GLY A 103 -22.79 4.64 -9.13
CA GLY A 103 -23.76 5.56 -8.51
C GLY A 103 -23.80 6.96 -9.09
N GLY A 104 -22.90 7.28 -10.06
CA GLY A 104 -22.90 8.55 -10.80
C GLY A 104 -21.95 9.62 -10.27
N PHE A 105 -21.08 9.34 -9.30
CA PHE A 105 -19.96 10.23 -8.98
C PHE A 105 -18.88 10.10 -10.06
N GLU A 106 -18.49 11.22 -10.68
CA GLU A 106 -17.51 11.20 -11.76
C GLU A 106 -16.05 11.09 -11.26
N LYS A 107 -15.75 11.70 -10.09
CA LYS A 107 -14.39 11.72 -9.53
C LYS A 107 -14.46 11.58 -8.02
N VAL A 108 -13.89 10.52 -7.51
CA VAL A 108 -13.84 10.23 -6.06
C VAL A 108 -12.44 9.91 -5.60
N PHE A 109 -12.12 10.25 -4.36
CA PHE A 109 -10.91 9.78 -3.71
C PHE A 109 -11.12 9.51 -2.23
N GLU A 110 -10.31 8.65 -1.68
CA GLU A 110 -10.24 8.37 -0.25
C GLU A 110 -8.77 8.31 0.20
N VAL A 111 -8.46 9.01 1.28
CA VAL A 111 -7.15 8.94 1.96
C VAL A 111 -7.36 8.34 3.33
N ASN A 112 -7.09 7.06 3.48
CA ASN A 112 -7.40 6.36 4.71
C ASN A 112 -6.49 5.15 4.96
N ARG A 113 -6.78 4.41 6.03
CA ARG A 113 -6.05 3.21 6.43
C ARG A 113 -6.50 1.99 5.66
N ASN A 114 -5.52 1.20 5.23
CA ASN A 114 -5.69 -0.18 4.80
C ASN A 114 -4.93 -1.10 5.74
N PHE A 115 -5.35 -2.36 5.81
CA PHE A 115 -4.88 -3.35 6.77
C PHE A 115 -4.48 -4.62 6.02
N ARG A 116 -3.23 -5.07 6.18
CA ARG A 116 -2.76 -6.32 5.58
C ARG A 116 -2.08 -7.15 6.65
N ASN A 117 -2.55 -8.38 6.85
CA ASN A 117 -2.04 -9.31 7.86
C ASN A 117 -0.77 -10.01 7.37
N GLU A 118 0.26 -9.21 7.18
CA GLU A 118 1.55 -9.61 6.65
C GLU A 118 2.68 -9.37 7.67
N GLY A 119 3.90 -9.77 7.31
CA GLY A 119 5.06 -9.60 8.16
C GLY A 119 5.49 -8.15 8.36
N LEU A 120 6.05 -7.84 9.52
CA LEU A 120 6.66 -6.54 9.81
C LEU A 120 8.04 -6.42 9.18
N SER A 121 8.28 -5.34 8.43
CA SER A 121 9.58 -5.02 7.86
C SER A 121 9.86 -3.51 7.90
N PRO A 122 11.05 -3.03 7.54
CA PRO A 122 11.30 -1.61 7.36
C PRO A 122 10.41 -0.96 6.27
N ARG A 123 9.80 -1.76 5.40
CA ARG A 123 8.97 -1.31 4.27
C ARG A 123 7.47 -1.56 4.48
N HIS A 124 7.09 -2.41 5.47
CA HIS A 124 5.71 -2.86 5.67
C HIS A 124 5.29 -2.68 7.13
N ASN A 125 4.13 -2.08 7.31
CA ASN A 125 3.39 -2.01 8.57
C ASN A 125 1.99 -2.57 8.32
N PRO A 126 1.42 -3.37 9.22
CA PRO A 126 0.12 -4.03 8.98
C PRO A 126 -1.04 -3.06 8.81
N GLU A 127 -0.87 -1.84 9.26
CA GLU A 127 -1.76 -0.71 9.08
C GLU A 127 -0.98 0.43 8.43
N PHE A 128 -1.44 0.93 7.27
CA PHE A 128 -0.74 1.94 6.50
C PHE A 128 -1.73 2.88 5.79
N THR A 129 -1.26 4.05 5.38
CA THR A 129 -2.08 5.05 4.69
C THR A 129 -1.91 4.93 3.18
N MET A 130 -3.02 4.84 2.47
CA MET A 130 -3.09 4.97 1.02
C MET A 130 -4.01 6.12 0.61
N LEU A 131 -3.71 6.72 -0.55
CA LEU A 131 -4.68 7.38 -1.39
C LEU A 131 -5.21 6.35 -2.39
N GLU A 132 -6.52 6.31 -2.58
CA GLU A 132 -7.13 5.76 -3.78
C GLU A 132 -8.03 6.79 -4.45
N ALA A 133 -7.92 6.93 -5.77
CA ALA A 133 -8.65 7.89 -6.58
C ALA A 133 -9.16 7.24 -7.86
N TYR A 134 -10.41 7.53 -8.22
CA TYR A 134 -11.07 7.00 -9.42
C TYR A 134 -11.75 8.12 -10.19
N GLU A 135 -11.59 8.10 -11.52
CA GLU A 135 -12.15 9.11 -12.42
C GLU A 135 -12.86 8.44 -13.59
N ALA A 136 -14.15 8.73 -13.72
CA ALA A 136 -14.95 8.33 -14.87
C ALA A 136 -14.46 9.01 -16.16
N TYR A 137 -14.51 8.28 -17.27
CA TYR A 137 -14.06 8.73 -18.60
C TYR A 137 -12.56 9.03 -18.69
N ALA A 138 -11.77 8.52 -17.72
CA ALA A 138 -10.32 8.53 -17.72
C ALA A 138 -9.76 7.14 -18.05
N ASP A 139 -8.46 7.07 -18.25
CA ASP A 139 -7.70 5.87 -18.56
C ASP A 139 -6.40 5.79 -17.73
N GLY A 140 -5.61 4.75 -17.93
CA GLY A 140 -4.32 4.57 -17.26
C GLY A 140 -3.36 5.74 -17.50
N GLU A 141 -3.40 6.34 -18.68
CA GLU A 141 -2.57 7.50 -19.03
C GLU A 141 -2.96 8.76 -18.23
N ALA A 142 -4.25 8.97 -18.00
CA ALA A 142 -4.73 10.05 -17.13
C ALA A 142 -4.28 9.84 -15.68
N MET A 143 -4.25 8.60 -15.19
CA MET A 143 -3.78 8.26 -13.85
C MET A 143 -2.26 8.42 -13.70
N ILE A 144 -1.48 8.15 -14.74
CA ILE A 144 -0.04 8.47 -14.76
C ILE A 144 0.17 9.97 -14.56
N ARG A 145 -0.53 10.82 -15.35
CA ARG A 145 -0.42 12.28 -15.21
C ARG A 145 -0.89 12.77 -13.83
N LEU A 146 -1.96 12.21 -13.30
CA LEU A 146 -2.40 12.52 -11.94
C LEU A 146 -1.33 12.18 -10.89
N THR A 147 -0.70 11.02 -11.03
CA THR A 147 0.37 10.57 -10.12
C THR A 147 1.56 11.55 -10.15
N GLU A 148 1.98 11.96 -11.34
CA GLU A 148 3.06 12.95 -11.54
C GLU A 148 2.72 14.31 -10.91
N ASP A 149 1.51 14.81 -11.15
CA ASP A 149 1.02 16.08 -10.58
C ASP A 149 1.00 16.04 -9.04
N LEU A 150 0.49 14.96 -8.45
CA LEU A 150 0.41 14.80 -7.00
C LEU A 150 1.80 14.73 -6.37
N ILE A 151 2.71 13.91 -6.92
CA ILE A 151 4.08 13.79 -6.41
C ILE A 151 4.82 15.12 -6.54
N GLY A 152 4.74 15.76 -7.69
CA GLY A 152 5.37 17.07 -7.92
C GLY A 152 4.89 18.14 -6.95
N ALA A 153 3.58 18.26 -6.74
CA ALA A 153 3.00 19.22 -5.80
C ALA A 153 3.40 18.94 -4.35
N MET A 154 3.39 17.67 -3.93
CA MET A 154 3.78 17.28 -2.58
C MET A 154 5.28 17.51 -2.33
N CYS A 155 6.15 17.21 -3.30
CA CYS A 155 7.58 17.51 -3.22
C CYS A 155 7.82 19.02 -3.09
N GLN A 156 7.17 19.82 -3.91
CA GLN A 156 7.29 21.26 -3.86
C GLN A 156 6.87 21.82 -2.49
N ALA A 157 5.80 21.30 -1.91
CA ALA A 157 5.30 21.73 -0.62
C ALA A 157 6.20 21.29 0.55
N ALA A 158 6.65 20.04 0.56
CA ALA A 158 7.36 19.45 1.70
C ALA A 158 8.89 19.67 1.65
N CYS A 159 9.47 19.81 0.43
CA CYS A 159 10.91 19.85 0.21
C CYS A 159 11.38 21.13 -0.51
N ALA A 160 10.48 22.05 -0.84
CA ALA A 160 10.74 23.27 -1.63
C ALA A 160 11.34 22.99 -3.03
N GLY A 161 11.09 21.81 -3.58
CA GLY A 161 11.54 21.41 -4.92
C GLY A 161 11.39 19.92 -5.14
N THR A 162 11.63 19.48 -6.39
CA THR A 162 11.49 18.09 -6.82
C THR A 162 12.82 17.31 -6.80
N LYS A 163 13.95 18.01 -6.65
CA LYS A 163 15.27 17.39 -6.51
C LYS A 163 15.62 17.28 -5.04
N ILE A 164 15.64 16.05 -4.54
CA ILE A 164 15.86 15.75 -3.13
C ILE A 164 17.08 14.85 -2.94
N SER A 165 17.51 14.67 -1.71
CA SER A 165 18.45 13.62 -1.33
C SER A 165 17.71 12.56 -0.55
N TYR A 166 17.94 11.30 -0.88
CA TYR A 166 17.41 10.17 -0.12
C TYR A 166 18.55 9.22 0.23
N GLN A 167 18.76 9.00 1.52
CA GLN A 167 19.82 8.14 2.07
C GLN A 167 21.22 8.48 1.49
N GLY A 168 21.49 9.79 1.41
CA GLY A 168 22.77 10.33 0.92
C GLY A 168 22.95 10.30 -0.60
N ARG A 169 21.96 9.85 -1.38
CA ARG A 169 22.00 9.82 -2.83
C ARG A 169 20.97 10.77 -3.42
N ALA A 170 21.36 11.48 -4.50
CA ALA A 170 20.44 12.36 -5.22
C ALA A 170 19.27 11.57 -5.82
N LEU A 171 18.07 12.18 -5.81
CA LEU A 171 16.85 11.66 -6.38
C LEU A 171 16.08 12.80 -7.02
N ASP A 172 15.80 12.69 -8.32
CA ASP A 172 15.05 13.68 -9.09
C ASP A 172 13.60 13.21 -9.29
N LEU A 173 12.66 13.87 -8.62
CA LEU A 173 11.22 13.61 -8.72
C LEU A 173 10.53 14.61 -9.66
N THR A 174 11.25 15.15 -10.64
CA THR A 174 10.71 16.09 -11.63
C THR A 174 10.03 15.32 -12.77
N PRO A 175 8.71 15.48 -12.99
CA PRO A 175 8.04 14.90 -14.15
C PRO A 175 8.53 15.48 -15.50
N PRO A 176 8.35 14.75 -16.62
CA PRO A 176 7.72 13.43 -16.71
C PRO A 176 8.67 12.30 -16.33
N PHE A 177 8.13 11.24 -15.70
CA PHE A 177 8.90 10.07 -15.35
C PHE A 177 9.06 9.11 -16.53
N LYS A 178 10.16 8.32 -16.50
CA LYS A 178 10.43 7.29 -17.51
C LYS A 178 9.30 6.24 -17.49
N ARG A 179 8.98 5.70 -18.68
CA ARG A 179 8.06 4.57 -18.86
C ARG A 179 8.79 3.41 -19.46
N LEU A 180 8.53 2.21 -18.98
CA LEU A 180 9.19 1.00 -19.44
C LEU A 180 8.24 -0.20 -19.32
N PRO A 181 7.91 -0.90 -20.43
CA PRO A 181 7.14 -2.13 -20.37
C PRO A 181 7.80 -3.19 -19.48
N MET A 182 7.02 -3.94 -18.69
CA MET A 182 7.55 -4.92 -17.74
C MET A 182 8.47 -5.95 -18.42
N ARG A 183 8.04 -6.52 -19.54
CA ARG A 183 8.86 -7.49 -20.29
C ARG A 183 10.17 -6.88 -20.78
N GLN A 184 10.12 -5.65 -21.29
CA GLN A 184 11.32 -4.93 -21.73
C GLN A 184 12.26 -4.64 -20.54
N ALA A 185 11.72 -4.29 -19.37
CA ALA A 185 12.50 -4.09 -18.16
C ALA A 185 13.24 -5.38 -17.74
N VAL A 186 12.59 -6.54 -17.80
CA VAL A 186 13.21 -7.84 -17.52
C VAL A 186 14.34 -8.15 -18.50
N VAL A 187 14.15 -7.84 -19.79
CA VAL A 187 15.19 -8.04 -20.80
C VAL A 187 16.36 -7.06 -20.61
N GLU A 188 16.10 -5.76 -20.56
CA GLU A 188 17.15 -4.73 -20.58
C GLU A 188 17.85 -4.55 -19.23
N LEU A 189 17.10 -4.51 -18.14
CA LEU A 189 17.65 -4.27 -16.80
C LEU A 189 17.87 -5.56 -16.02
N GLY A 190 17.01 -6.58 -16.24
CA GLY A 190 17.16 -7.90 -15.65
C GLY A 190 18.29 -8.71 -16.30
N GLY A 191 18.59 -8.44 -17.57
CA GLY A 191 19.59 -9.20 -18.34
C GLY A 191 19.10 -10.59 -18.78
N ILE A 192 17.79 -10.80 -18.85
CA ILE A 192 17.14 -12.05 -19.22
C ILE A 192 16.61 -11.92 -20.64
N ALA A 193 17.37 -12.43 -21.62
CA ALA A 193 17.11 -12.18 -23.05
C ALA A 193 15.75 -12.72 -23.54
N ASP A 194 15.33 -13.87 -23.04
CA ASP A 194 14.06 -14.51 -23.40
C ASP A 194 13.31 -15.02 -22.16
N PRO A 195 12.57 -14.14 -21.44
CA PRO A 195 11.88 -14.52 -20.22
C PRO A 195 10.71 -15.50 -20.44
N ASP A 196 10.22 -15.63 -21.67
CA ASP A 196 9.05 -16.46 -21.98
C ASP A 196 9.44 -17.93 -22.17
N ASN A 197 10.68 -18.22 -22.59
CA ASN A 197 11.16 -19.56 -22.94
C ASN A 197 12.22 -20.12 -21.97
N LEU A 198 12.05 -19.86 -20.67
CA LEU A 198 12.97 -20.38 -19.65
C LEU A 198 12.63 -21.83 -19.24
N GLY A 199 13.65 -22.70 -19.24
CA GLY A 199 13.55 -24.04 -18.68
C GLY A 199 13.63 -24.06 -17.16
N GLU A 200 13.30 -25.21 -16.53
CA GLU A 200 13.36 -25.36 -15.06
C GLU A 200 14.75 -25.05 -14.49
N ALA A 201 15.83 -25.44 -15.18
CA ALA A 201 17.19 -25.14 -14.74
C ALA A 201 17.48 -23.63 -14.71
N ASP A 202 16.96 -22.86 -15.69
CA ASP A 202 17.11 -21.41 -15.70
C ASP A 202 16.27 -20.77 -14.59
N LEU A 203 15.03 -21.22 -14.42
CA LEU A 203 14.14 -20.73 -13.36
C LEU A 203 14.71 -21.03 -11.97
N ALA A 204 15.31 -22.20 -11.76
CA ALA A 204 15.96 -22.53 -10.50
C ALA A 204 17.15 -21.62 -10.18
N ARG A 205 17.87 -21.18 -11.20
CA ARG A 205 19.00 -20.24 -11.08
C ARG A 205 18.53 -18.80 -10.89
N LEU A 206 17.45 -18.39 -11.59
CA LEU A 206 16.95 -17.02 -11.59
C LEU A 206 16.00 -16.72 -10.43
N LEU A 207 15.30 -17.73 -9.91
CA LEU A 207 14.36 -17.63 -8.79
C LEU A 207 14.73 -18.66 -7.70
N PRO A 208 15.90 -18.49 -7.05
CA PRO A 208 16.43 -19.49 -6.12
C PRO A 208 15.58 -19.68 -4.85
N ASP A 209 14.86 -18.63 -4.43
CA ASP A 209 14.04 -18.64 -3.22
C ASP A 209 12.73 -19.41 -3.40
N LEU A 210 12.32 -19.69 -4.65
CA LEU A 210 11.13 -20.50 -4.94
C LEU A 210 11.50 -21.98 -5.01
N SER A 211 10.70 -22.82 -4.34
CA SER A 211 10.80 -24.28 -4.47
C SER A 211 10.44 -24.75 -5.90
N PRO A 212 10.87 -25.95 -6.32
CA PRO A 212 10.47 -26.50 -7.63
C PRO A 212 8.95 -26.56 -7.85
N ALA A 213 8.19 -26.86 -6.79
CA ALA A 213 6.73 -26.91 -6.85
C ALA A 213 6.14 -25.50 -7.08
N GLN A 214 6.65 -24.48 -6.39
CA GLN A 214 6.22 -23.08 -6.58
C GLN A 214 6.55 -22.61 -8.00
N ARG A 215 7.78 -22.80 -8.49
CA ARG A 215 8.16 -22.43 -9.86
C ARG A 215 7.27 -23.07 -10.91
N LYS A 216 6.92 -24.38 -10.74
CA LYS A 216 6.04 -25.09 -11.64
C LYS A 216 4.59 -24.59 -11.62
N ALA A 217 4.13 -24.07 -10.48
CA ALA A 217 2.79 -23.54 -10.31
C ALA A 217 2.58 -22.16 -10.94
N LEU A 218 3.68 -21.40 -11.18
CA LEU A 218 3.58 -20.07 -11.77
C LEU A 218 3.05 -20.12 -13.21
N ASN A 219 2.02 -19.34 -13.51
CA ASN A 219 1.65 -19.04 -14.89
C ASN A 219 2.66 -18.10 -15.55
N ALA A 220 2.49 -17.78 -16.84
CA ALA A 220 3.44 -16.94 -17.59
C ALA A 220 3.56 -15.53 -17.00
N GLY A 221 2.44 -14.90 -16.62
CA GLY A 221 2.42 -13.58 -16.01
C GLY A 221 3.10 -13.54 -14.65
N GLN A 222 2.78 -14.49 -13.77
CA GLN A 222 3.40 -14.63 -12.44
C GLN A 222 4.91 -14.89 -12.54
N ARG A 223 5.35 -15.64 -13.54
CA ARG A 223 6.77 -15.89 -13.80
C ARG A 223 7.49 -14.61 -14.20
N LEU A 224 6.90 -13.82 -15.10
CA LEU A 224 7.47 -12.55 -15.52
C LEU A 224 7.55 -11.56 -14.34
N GLU A 225 6.52 -11.50 -13.51
CA GLU A 225 6.47 -10.68 -12.29
C GLU A 225 7.55 -11.10 -11.29
N ALA A 226 7.70 -12.40 -11.03
CA ALA A 226 8.74 -12.91 -10.14
C ALA A 226 10.16 -12.57 -10.63
N LEU A 227 10.42 -12.71 -11.94
CA LEU A 227 11.69 -12.31 -12.55
C LEU A 227 11.92 -10.79 -12.44
N PHE A 228 10.87 -10.00 -12.62
CA PHE A 228 10.94 -8.55 -12.45
C PHE A 228 11.28 -8.19 -11.00
N GLY A 229 10.58 -8.74 -10.02
CA GLY A 229 10.82 -8.47 -8.60
C GLY A 229 12.25 -8.81 -8.17
N GLU A 230 12.79 -9.94 -8.62
CA GLU A 230 14.12 -10.38 -8.24
C GLU A 230 15.25 -9.61 -8.96
N HIS A 231 15.09 -9.36 -10.26
CA HIS A 231 16.20 -8.88 -11.09
C HIS A 231 16.13 -7.44 -11.54
N VAL A 232 14.96 -6.79 -11.45
CA VAL A 232 14.75 -5.43 -11.96
C VAL A 232 14.42 -4.45 -10.84
N GLU A 233 13.42 -4.73 -10.02
CA GLU A 233 12.93 -3.84 -8.98
C GLU A 233 14.05 -3.26 -8.09
N PRO A 234 15.02 -4.03 -7.56
CA PRO A 234 16.09 -3.50 -6.72
C PRO A 234 17.03 -2.50 -7.43
N LYS A 235 17.04 -2.49 -8.78
CA LYS A 235 17.87 -1.61 -9.60
C LYS A 235 17.22 -0.27 -9.93
N LEU A 236 15.91 -0.14 -9.70
CA LEU A 236 15.13 1.04 -10.06
C LEU A 236 15.32 2.14 -9.00
N TRP A 237 16.29 3.03 -9.21
CA TRP A 237 16.52 4.15 -8.31
C TRP A 237 15.67 5.37 -8.64
N GLU A 238 15.74 5.83 -9.89
CA GLU A 238 14.98 6.97 -10.38
C GLU A 238 13.51 6.58 -10.62
N PRO A 239 12.57 7.55 -10.60
CA PRO A 239 11.17 7.29 -10.89
C PRO A 239 10.98 6.64 -12.26
N VAL A 240 10.29 5.51 -12.28
CA VAL A 240 9.93 4.83 -13.53
C VAL A 240 8.55 4.18 -13.40
N PHE A 241 7.69 4.44 -14.37
CA PHE A 241 6.47 3.68 -14.55
C PHE A 241 6.77 2.40 -15.31
N ILE A 242 6.53 1.28 -14.66
CA ILE A 242 6.49 -0.02 -15.32
C ILE A 242 5.08 -0.20 -15.87
N THR A 243 4.98 -0.50 -17.16
CA THR A 243 3.70 -0.62 -17.89
C THR A 243 3.54 -2.01 -18.50
N ASP A 244 2.42 -2.26 -19.14
CA ASP A 244 2.18 -3.48 -19.92
C ASP A 244 2.29 -4.76 -19.07
N TYR A 245 1.56 -4.77 -17.98
CA TYR A 245 1.45 -5.93 -17.11
C TYR A 245 0.69 -7.08 -17.78
N PRO A 246 1.11 -8.34 -17.59
CA PRO A 246 0.33 -9.49 -18.02
C PRO A 246 -1.09 -9.46 -17.43
N ILE A 247 -2.06 -9.87 -18.24
CA ILE A 247 -3.47 -9.86 -17.84
C ILE A 247 -3.75 -10.85 -16.70
N GLU A 248 -3.01 -11.94 -16.64
CA GLU A 248 -3.14 -13.01 -15.64
C GLU A 248 -2.89 -12.52 -14.21
N ILE A 249 -2.10 -11.46 -14.05
CA ILE A 249 -1.78 -10.85 -12.74
C ILE A 249 -2.48 -9.51 -12.53
N SER A 250 -3.51 -9.21 -13.32
CA SER A 250 -4.22 -7.92 -13.30
C SER A 250 -5.74 -8.10 -13.30
N PRO A 251 -6.31 -8.73 -12.25
CA PRO A 251 -7.70 -9.20 -12.27
C PRO A 251 -8.77 -8.10 -12.31
N LEU A 252 -8.41 -6.85 -11.99
CA LEU A 252 -9.32 -5.70 -11.93
C LEU A 252 -9.06 -4.67 -13.03
N ALA A 253 -7.98 -4.88 -13.83
CA ALA A 253 -7.58 -3.95 -14.89
C ALA A 253 -8.15 -4.37 -16.26
N LYS A 254 -8.42 -3.37 -17.09
CA LYS A 254 -8.90 -3.56 -18.46
C LYS A 254 -7.77 -4.07 -19.36
N ARG A 255 -8.12 -4.92 -20.32
CA ARG A 255 -7.19 -5.36 -21.37
C ARG A 255 -6.82 -4.20 -22.29
N LYS A 256 -5.58 -4.17 -22.77
CA LYS A 256 -5.19 -3.25 -23.83
C LYS A 256 -5.88 -3.61 -25.15
N GLY A 257 -6.36 -2.60 -25.86
CA GLY A 257 -7.10 -2.81 -27.10
C GLY A 257 -6.25 -3.38 -28.25
N ASP A 258 -4.99 -3.08 -28.28
CA ASP A 258 -4.00 -3.55 -29.28
C ASP A 258 -3.36 -4.89 -28.92
N ASN A 259 -3.34 -5.26 -27.63
CA ASN A 259 -2.82 -6.54 -27.15
C ASN A 259 -3.61 -7.06 -25.93
N PRO A 260 -4.61 -7.91 -26.14
CA PRO A 260 -5.47 -8.42 -25.05
C PRO A 260 -4.76 -9.31 -24.01
N ALA A 261 -3.54 -9.74 -24.28
CA ALA A 261 -2.73 -10.47 -23.30
C ALA A 261 -2.13 -9.54 -22.21
N LEU A 262 -2.21 -8.22 -22.43
CA LEU A 262 -1.70 -7.21 -21.53
C LEU A 262 -2.85 -6.39 -20.93
N ALA A 263 -2.66 -5.97 -19.70
CA ALA A 263 -3.50 -4.99 -19.03
C ALA A 263 -3.04 -3.56 -19.30
N ASP A 264 -3.97 -2.62 -19.41
CA ASP A 264 -3.68 -1.18 -19.40
C ASP A 264 -3.44 -0.73 -17.94
N ARG A 265 -2.29 -1.17 -17.39
CA ARG A 265 -1.86 -1.03 -15.99
C ARG A 265 -0.43 -0.52 -15.93
N PHE A 266 -0.17 0.27 -14.93
CA PHE A 266 1.17 0.70 -14.57
C PHE A 266 1.40 0.56 -13.05
N GLU A 267 2.66 0.44 -12.68
CA GLU A 267 3.14 0.70 -11.33
C GLU A 267 4.31 1.67 -11.37
N LEU A 268 4.34 2.59 -10.41
CA LEU A 268 5.46 3.52 -10.24
C LEU A 268 6.45 2.98 -9.23
N PHE A 269 7.69 2.80 -9.66
CA PHE A 269 8.80 2.42 -8.81
C PHE A 269 9.74 3.60 -8.58
N ILE A 270 10.15 3.79 -7.33
CA ILE A 270 11.18 4.76 -6.93
C ILE A 270 12.02 4.12 -5.82
N VAL A 271 13.34 4.16 -5.96
CA VAL A 271 14.29 3.59 -4.96
C VAL A 271 14.02 2.10 -4.70
N GLY A 272 13.80 1.32 -5.78
CA GLY A 272 13.52 -0.10 -5.69
C GLY A 272 12.27 -0.43 -4.87
N ARG A 273 11.22 0.40 -4.98
CA ARG A 273 9.95 0.21 -4.26
C ARG A 273 8.79 0.69 -5.12
N GLU A 274 7.75 -0.10 -5.17
CA GLU A 274 6.45 0.33 -5.67
C GLU A 274 5.88 1.44 -4.78
N LEU A 275 5.51 2.57 -5.40
CA LEU A 275 4.84 3.68 -4.74
C LEU A 275 3.38 3.82 -5.15
N ALA A 276 3.08 3.56 -6.42
CA ALA A 276 1.73 3.68 -6.96
C ALA A 276 1.43 2.54 -7.92
N ASN A 277 0.15 2.18 -8.00
CA ASN A 277 -0.43 1.25 -8.94
C ASN A 277 -1.69 1.88 -9.52
N GLY A 278 -1.86 1.83 -10.84
CA GLY A 278 -3.03 2.38 -11.48
C GLY A 278 -3.29 1.73 -12.82
N PHE A 279 -4.53 1.83 -13.30
CA PHE A 279 -4.95 1.19 -14.53
C PHE A 279 -6.24 1.80 -15.09
N SER A 280 -6.50 1.49 -16.36
CA SER A 280 -7.86 1.57 -16.89
C SER A 280 -8.71 0.47 -16.24
N GLU A 281 -9.84 0.85 -15.68
CA GLU A 281 -10.68 -0.04 -14.89
C GLU A 281 -11.41 -1.05 -15.78
N LEU A 282 -11.43 -2.30 -15.35
CA LEU A 282 -12.30 -3.30 -15.95
C LEU A 282 -13.75 -2.95 -15.61
N ASN A 283 -14.54 -2.69 -16.63
CA ASN A 283 -15.95 -2.31 -16.52
C ASN A 283 -16.92 -3.26 -17.23
N ASP A 284 -16.40 -4.35 -17.81
CA ASP A 284 -17.23 -5.45 -18.38
C ASP A 284 -17.59 -6.44 -17.28
N PRO A 285 -18.88 -6.60 -16.93
CA PRO A 285 -19.31 -7.50 -15.86
C PRO A 285 -19.04 -8.97 -16.16
N LEU A 286 -19.05 -9.38 -17.43
CA LEU A 286 -18.82 -10.78 -17.80
C LEU A 286 -17.33 -11.14 -17.70
N ASP A 287 -16.42 -10.26 -18.19
CA ASP A 287 -14.97 -10.44 -18.03
C ASP A 287 -14.61 -10.40 -16.54
N GLN A 288 -15.20 -9.47 -15.74
CA GLN A 288 -14.94 -9.39 -14.30
C GLN A 288 -15.39 -10.66 -13.56
N TYR A 289 -16.58 -11.19 -13.87
CA TYR A 289 -17.05 -12.44 -13.28
C TYR A 289 -16.09 -13.59 -13.59
N GLN A 290 -15.65 -13.72 -14.85
CA GLN A 290 -14.72 -14.77 -15.25
C GLN A 290 -13.39 -14.65 -14.50
N ARG A 291 -12.84 -13.43 -14.35
CA ARG A 291 -11.59 -13.24 -13.62
C ARG A 291 -11.71 -13.55 -12.13
N PHE A 292 -12.84 -13.24 -11.51
CA PHE A 292 -13.07 -13.67 -10.13
C PHE A 292 -13.21 -15.20 -10.02
N ALA A 293 -13.82 -15.86 -10.99
CA ALA A 293 -13.89 -17.33 -11.03
C ALA A 293 -12.49 -17.96 -11.17
N ASP A 294 -11.63 -17.38 -12.01
CA ASP A 294 -10.24 -17.83 -12.17
C ASP A 294 -9.44 -17.62 -10.85
N GLN A 295 -9.66 -16.51 -10.15
CA GLN A 295 -9.05 -16.25 -8.83
C GLN A 295 -9.55 -17.23 -7.75
N LEU A 296 -10.82 -17.61 -7.76
CA LEU A 296 -11.34 -18.65 -6.86
C LEU A 296 -10.64 -19.99 -7.08
N THR A 297 -10.42 -20.37 -8.33
CA THR A 297 -9.68 -21.60 -8.67
C THR A 297 -8.24 -21.55 -8.15
N ALA A 298 -7.56 -20.39 -8.29
CA ALA A 298 -6.22 -20.19 -7.72
C ALA A 298 -6.23 -20.30 -6.18
N ARG A 299 -7.27 -19.76 -5.53
CA ARG A 299 -7.46 -19.83 -4.08
C ARG A 299 -7.67 -21.26 -3.58
N GLU A 300 -8.47 -22.05 -4.28
CA GLU A 300 -8.66 -23.49 -4.00
C GLU A 300 -7.36 -24.27 -4.20
N GLY A 301 -6.49 -23.82 -5.09
CA GLY A 301 -5.13 -24.29 -5.30
C GLY A 301 -4.12 -23.89 -4.22
N GLY A 302 -4.52 -23.08 -3.22
CA GLY A 302 -3.70 -22.68 -2.08
C GLY A 302 -3.21 -21.23 -2.10
N ASP A 303 -3.62 -20.41 -3.06
CA ASP A 303 -3.31 -18.98 -3.08
C ASP A 303 -4.28 -18.21 -2.15
N GLU A 304 -3.87 -18.00 -0.91
CA GLU A 304 -4.67 -17.32 0.11
C GLU A 304 -4.87 -15.82 -0.16
N GLU A 305 -4.08 -15.22 -1.06
CA GLU A 305 -4.14 -13.80 -1.42
C GLU A 305 -5.05 -13.55 -2.62
N ALA A 306 -5.43 -14.59 -3.38
CA ALA A 306 -6.32 -14.47 -4.51
C ALA A 306 -7.70 -13.92 -4.11
N HIS A 307 -8.31 -13.15 -5.01
CA HIS A 307 -9.61 -12.50 -4.80
C HIS A 307 -10.72 -13.52 -4.56
N ARG A 308 -11.71 -13.10 -3.78
CA ARG A 308 -12.98 -13.81 -3.61
C ARG A 308 -13.99 -13.32 -4.65
N MET A 309 -15.00 -14.14 -4.94
CA MET A 309 -16.13 -13.71 -5.75
C MET A 309 -16.92 -12.64 -4.98
N ASP A 310 -17.09 -11.46 -5.57
CA ASP A 310 -17.97 -10.39 -5.08
C ASP A 310 -19.15 -10.23 -6.06
N GLU A 311 -20.23 -10.98 -5.79
CA GLU A 311 -21.42 -11.00 -6.64
C GLU A 311 -22.13 -9.63 -6.65
N ASP A 312 -22.11 -8.90 -5.54
CA ASP A 312 -22.69 -7.57 -5.45
C ASP A 312 -21.92 -6.56 -6.31
N PHE A 313 -20.59 -6.66 -6.35
CA PHE A 313 -19.79 -5.84 -7.24
C PHE A 313 -20.05 -6.15 -8.72
N VAL A 314 -20.14 -7.44 -9.08
CA VAL A 314 -20.51 -7.83 -10.46
C VAL A 314 -21.89 -7.30 -10.80
N THR A 315 -22.85 -7.40 -9.89
CA THR A 315 -24.20 -6.83 -10.06
C THR A 315 -24.15 -5.31 -10.25
N ALA A 316 -23.31 -4.61 -9.48
CA ALA A 316 -23.12 -3.18 -9.67
C ALA A 316 -22.60 -2.86 -11.08
N LEU A 317 -21.61 -3.61 -11.58
CA LEU A 317 -21.10 -3.45 -12.94
C LEU A 317 -22.20 -3.66 -14.01
N MET A 318 -23.14 -4.59 -13.79
CA MET A 318 -24.27 -4.82 -14.70
C MET A 318 -25.22 -3.61 -14.79
N HIS A 319 -25.24 -2.73 -13.80
CA HIS A 319 -26.00 -1.46 -13.87
C HIS A 319 -25.30 -0.40 -14.75
N GLY A 320 -24.03 -0.63 -15.10
CA GLY A 320 -23.27 0.22 -16.02
C GLY A 320 -22.25 1.10 -15.31
N MET A 321 -21.01 0.61 -15.17
CA MET A 321 -19.88 1.43 -14.76
C MET A 321 -19.30 2.14 -16.00
N PRO A 322 -19.12 3.47 -16.00
CA PRO A 322 -18.45 4.16 -17.10
C PRO A 322 -17.01 3.66 -17.27
N PRO A 323 -16.39 3.78 -18.46
CA PRO A 323 -14.94 3.67 -18.57
C PRO A 323 -14.29 4.58 -17.55
N ALA A 324 -13.30 4.09 -16.82
CA ALA A 324 -12.69 4.84 -15.74
C ALA A 324 -11.21 4.52 -15.59
N GLY A 325 -10.46 5.43 -15.00
CA GLY A 325 -9.11 5.21 -14.52
C GLY A 325 -9.07 5.20 -13.00
N GLY A 326 -8.26 4.33 -12.43
CA GLY A 326 -8.02 4.21 -11.00
C GLY A 326 -6.55 4.29 -10.63
N LEU A 327 -6.29 4.84 -9.44
CA LEU A 327 -4.96 5.07 -8.89
C LEU A 327 -4.95 4.72 -7.40
N GLY A 328 -4.02 3.86 -6.99
CA GLY A 328 -3.59 3.68 -5.61
C GLY A 328 -2.20 4.26 -5.39
N LEU A 329 -1.99 5.10 -4.37
CA LEU A 329 -0.69 5.67 -4.03
C LEU A 329 -0.37 5.42 -2.55
N GLY A 330 0.75 4.74 -2.30
CA GLY A 330 1.26 4.44 -0.96
C GLY A 330 1.81 5.68 -0.26
N MET A 331 1.00 6.31 0.58
CA MET A 331 1.36 7.58 1.21
C MET A 331 2.55 7.46 2.14
N ASP A 332 2.63 6.42 2.95
CA ASP A 332 3.74 6.25 3.89
C ASP A 332 5.07 6.09 3.15
N ARG A 333 5.09 5.33 2.05
CA ARG A 333 6.30 5.16 1.21
C ARG A 333 6.74 6.48 0.56
N LEU A 334 5.81 7.28 0.04
CA LEU A 334 6.13 8.59 -0.51
C LEU A 334 6.67 9.53 0.58
N ILE A 335 6.05 9.57 1.75
CA ILE A 335 6.52 10.39 2.88
C ILE A 335 7.92 9.97 3.35
N MET A 336 8.27 8.67 3.28
CA MET A 336 9.65 8.23 3.57
C MET A 336 10.66 8.92 2.65
N LEU A 337 10.36 9.03 1.35
CA LEU A 337 11.23 9.74 0.40
C LEU A 337 11.35 11.24 0.73
N LEU A 338 10.22 11.90 0.99
CA LEU A 338 10.16 13.34 1.27
C LEU A 338 10.82 13.74 2.60
N THR A 339 10.99 12.79 3.53
CA THR A 339 11.55 13.03 4.87
C THR A 339 12.89 12.36 5.08
N ASP A 340 13.48 11.75 4.05
CA ASP A 340 14.72 10.97 4.12
C ASP A 340 14.67 9.83 5.16
N ALA A 341 13.50 9.24 5.36
CA ALA A 341 13.28 8.18 6.33
C ALA A 341 13.64 6.81 5.78
N ALA A 342 14.50 6.05 6.47
CA ALA A 342 14.91 4.71 6.05
C ALA A 342 13.85 3.64 6.31
N SER A 343 12.99 3.86 7.30
CA SER A 343 11.95 2.91 7.73
C SER A 343 10.57 3.54 7.74
N ILE A 344 9.55 2.78 7.35
CA ILE A 344 8.14 3.18 7.45
C ILE A 344 7.74 3.57 8.88
N ARG A 345 8.41 3.02 9.89
CA ARG A 345 8.18 3.34 11.30
C ARG A 345 8.61 4.77 11.67
N ASP A 346 9.50 5.38 10.88
CA ASP A 346 9.93 6.77 11.10
C ASP A 346 8.83 7.76 10.72
N VAL A 347 7.93 7.37 9.81
CA VAL A 347 6.85 8.23 9.29
C VAL A 347 5.46 7.88 9.83
N ILE A 348 5.35 6.87 10.68
CA ILE A 348 4.15 6.49 11.43
C ILE A 348 4.35 6.89 12.88
N LEU A 349 3.41 7.63 13.48
CA LEU A 349 3.54 8.12 14.87
C LEU A 349 3.69 6.97 15.86
N PHE A 350 2.82 5.97 15.77
CA PHE A 350 2.82 4.80 16.64
C PHE A 350 2.81 3.53 15.80
N PRO A 351 3.99 3.08 15.32
CA PRO A 351 4.08 1.87 14.50
C PRO A 351 3.85 0.62 15.34
N HIS A 352 3.37 -0.45 14.70
CA HIS A 352 3.30 -1.75 15.35
C HIS A 352 4.69 -2.29 15.66
N MET A 353 4.85 -2.77 16.90
CA MET A 353 6.10 -3.31 17.41
C MET A 353 5.85 -4.67 18.06
N ARG A 354 6.80 -5.58 17.93
CA ARG A 354 6.74 -6.85 18.69
C ARG A 354 6.69 -6.54 20.19
N PRO A 355 5.91 -7.27 21.00
CA PRO A 355 5.94 -7.14 22.45
C PRO A 355 7.38 -7.31 22.95
N GLN A 356 7.81 -6.46 23.89
CA GLN A 356 9.04 -6.73 24.63
C GLN A 356 8.79 -7.93 25.54
N ALA A 357 9.78 -8.82 25.64
CA ALA A 357 9.75 -9.84 26.68
C ALA A 357 9.63 -9.11 28.02
N SER A 358 8.56 -9.36 28.76
CA SER A 358 8.43 -8.83 30.11
C SER A 358 9.68 -9.25 30.88
N PRO A 359 10.40 -8.33 31.57
CA PRO A 359 11.38 -8.77 32.53
C PRO A 359 10.65 -9.75 33.45
N SER A 360 11.17 -10.96 33.59
CA SER A 360 10.63 -11.97 34.50
C SER A 360 10.35 -11.28 35.83
N ARG A 361 9.07 -11.18 36.22
CA ARG A 361 8.70 -10.69 37.56
C ARG A 361 9.54 -11.49 38.52
N PRO A 362 10.30 -10.86 39.42
CA PRO A 362 10.92 -11.61 40.50
C PRO A 362 9.81 -12.43 41.15
N ALA A 363 10.05 -13.72 41.39
CA ALA A 363 9.09 -14.59 42.04
C ALA A 363 8.65 -13.89 43.34
N GLU A 364 7.38 -13.49 43.41
CA GLU A 364 6.80 -12.96 44.63
C GLU A 364 6.96 -14.06 45.69
N GLY A 365 7.76 -13.78 46.71
CA GLY A 365 7.82 -14.61 47.90
C GLY A 365 6.41 -14.72 48.52
N PRO A 366 6.14 -15.74 49.32
CA PRO A 366 4.80 -16.05 49.81
C PRO A 366 4.17 -14.82 50.46
N ALA A 367 3.08 -14.33 49.91
CA ALA A 367 2.33 -13.18 50.38
C ALA A 367 1.68 -13.51 51.74
N GLY A 368 2.09 -12.75 52.74
CA GLY A 368 1.35 -12.67 54.01
C GLY A 368 -0.03 -12.06 53.77
N ALA A 369 -1.04 -12.76 54.23
CA ALA A 369 -2.43 -12.36 54.18
C ALA A 369 -2.68 -11.07 54.98
N SER A 370 -3.16 -10.01 54.33
CA SER A 370 -4.00 -9.00 54.97
C SER A 370 -4.93 -8.40 53.93
N GLY A 371 -6.21 -8.69 54.05
CA GLY A 371 -7.26 -8.22 53.18
C GLY A 371 -7.60 -6.77 53.38
N GLN A 372 -8.05 -6.16 52.32
CA GLN A 372 -9.16 -5.18 52.31
C GLN A 372 -9.77 -5.12 50.93
N ALA A 373 -11.02 -5.55 50.82
CA ALA A 373 -11.84 -5.49 49.64
C ALA A 373 -12.27 -4.03 49.37
N PHE A 374 -11.96 -3.53 48.19
CA PHE A 374 -12.58 -2.29 47.67
C PHE A 374 -13.88 -2.68 46.97
N VAL A 375 -15.01 -2.29 47.56
CA VAL A 375 -16.34 -2.44 46.96
C VAL A 375 -16.54 -1.30 45.95
N ALA A 376 -16.66 -1.63 44.68
CA ALA A 376 -17.08 -0.69 43.64
C ALA A 376 -18.62 -0.58 43.70
N THR A 377 -19.12 0.60 44.02
CA THR A 377 -20.55 0.94 43.94
C THR A 377 -20.93 1.18 42.49
N GLN A 378 -21.94 0.45 42.02
CA GLN A 378 -22.62 0.69 40.75
C GLN A 378 -23.46 1.94 40.85
N GLY A 379 -23.29 2.91 39.90
CA GLY A 379 -24.17 4.02 39.67
C GLY A 379 -25.32 3.64 38.73
N PRO A 380 -26.45 4.37 38.75
CA PRO A 380 -27.70 3.91 38.18
C PRO A 380 -27.76 4.07 36.65
N LYS A 381 -28.46 3.13 36.02
CA LYS A 381 -28.86 3.15 34.60
C LYS A 381 -29.85 4.29 34.33
N ALA A 382 -29.61 5.07 33.29
CA ALA A 382 -30.63 5.82 32.55
C ALA A 382 -30.39 5.60 31.04
#